data_d42d7e0565d914e0d957a88fcdbd937a
#
_entry.id   d42d7e0565d914e0d957a88fcdbd937a
#
_cell.length_a   1.000
_cell.length_b   1.000
_cell.length_c   1.000
_cell.angle_alpha   90.00
_cell.angle_beta   90.00
_cell.angle_gamma   90.00
#
_symmetry.space_group_name_H-M   'P 1'
#
loop_
_entity.id
_entity.type
_entity.pdbx_description
1 polymer ?
#
loop_
_entity_poly.entity_id
_entity_poly.type
_entity_poly.pdbx_seq_one_letter_code
_entity_poly.pdbx_strand_id
1 'polypeptide(L)'
;MICMTPTLRGMTAFTLSVFFVSVVAAAQHSTMPAGMTHEQHLEQMKKDAAVKEHGQQAMGFDQDTTTHHFTLEASGGAIAVDVNVPSDATGIAQIRSHLKEIAVAFRQGDFAKPLTTHGEEPPGVFTLQRLKAQLTYTYADTPRGGIVRIATSNAQALEALHAFLRYQITEHKTGDPLTPRNGPAATATHTGHQGAATPDHFAHRFDNPEDLAKNFDDPARDAWQMPARVIDALQLKAGDVVADIGSGTGYFTVRLARSAAAPKVYAVDIEPAMRDYVTRRAAHEGLKNVTAVLAGPDQTNLPEKVDVALLVDTFHHIPNRVAYFTALKARLKPGARLAIIDFRKDSPEGPPVEFRFVPDQISAELAQAGFVLQSTHDFLPRQMFLVYRVK
;
A
#
# COMPACT_ATOMS: atom_id res chain seq x y z
N MET A 1 -33.12 -23.29 -85.42
CA MET A 1 -34.34 -23.38 -84.64
C MET A 1 -33.98 -23.22 -83.17
N ILE A 2 -34.31 -22.09 -82.59
CA ILE A 2 -33.84 -21.57 -81.31
C ILE A 2 -34.83 -22.05 -80.27
N CYS A 3 -34.34 -22.72 -79.23
CA CYS A 3 -35.16 -23.03 -78.05
C CYS A 3 -34.67 -22.24 -76.86
N MET A 4 -35.50 -21.31 -76.41
CA MET A 4 -35.26 -20.46 -75.19
C MET A 4 -35.77 -21.20 -73.96
N THR A 5 -34.93 -21.31 -72.97
CA THR A 5 -35.30 -21.73 -71.60
C THR A 5 -35.38 -20.53 -70.66
N PRO A 6 -36.37 -20.43 -69.76
CA PRO A 6 -36.49 -19.33 -68.82
C PRO A 6 -35.67 -19.60 -67.58
N THR A 7 -34.98 -18.54 -67.12
CA THR A 7 -34.20 -18.50 -65.91
C THR A 7 -35.10 -18.34 -64.68
N LEU A 8 -34.91 -19.23 -63.68
CA LEU A 8 -35.55 -19.19 -62.37
C LEU A 8 -34.73 -18.30 -61.45
N ARG A 9 -35.30 -17.23 -60.92
CA ARG A 9 -34.70 -16.34 -59.89
C ARG A 9 -34.72 -17.09 -58.55
N GLY A 10 -33.52 -17.36 -57.99
CA GLY A 10 -33.35 -17.83 -56.63
C GLY A 10 -33.51 -16.68 -55.61
N MET A 11 -34.44 -16.86 -54.69
CA MET A 11 -34.54 -16.03 -53.46
C MET A 11 -33.47 -16.51 -52.49
N THR A 12 -32.49 -15.65 -52.20
CA THR A 12 -31.55 -15.83 -51.12
C THR A 12 -32.20 -15.39 -49.78
N ALA A 13 -32.47 -16.36 -48.94
CA ALA A 13 -32.87 -16.12 -47.54
C ALA A 13 -31.66 -15.66 -46.74
N PHE A 14 -31.73 -14.45 -46.22
CA PHE A 14 -30.78 -13.91 -45.24
C PHE A 14 -31.16 -14.48 -43.87
N THR A 15 -30.40 -15.46 -43.39
CA THR A 15 -30.44 -15.88 -41.97
C THR A 15 -29.62 -14.93 -41.14
N LEU A 16 -30.32 -14.11 -40.32
CA LEU A 16 -29.74 -13.23 -39.30
C LEU A 16 -29.29 -14.09 -38.12
N SER A 17 -28.01 -14.44 -38.08
CA SER A 17 -27.41 -15.08 -36.91
C SER A 17 -27.20 -14.03 -35.80
N VAL A 18 -28.07 -14.06 -34.81
CA VAL A 18 -27.90 -13.29 -33.57
C VAL A 18 -26.83 -13.98 -32.72
N PHE A 19 -25.61 -13.44 -32.73
CA PHE A 19 -24.58 -13.82 -31.77
C PHE A 19 -24.97 -13.30 -30.41
N PHE A 20 -25.44 -14.19 -29.53
CA PHE A 20 -25.48 -13.93 -28.09
C PHE A 20 -24.04 -13.94 -27.60
N VAL A 21 -23.48 -12.77 -27.39
CA VAL A 21 -22.25 -12.61 -26.59
C VAL A 21 -22.66 -12.74 -25.13
N SER A 22 -22.49 -13.91 -24.57
CA SER A 22 -22.58 -14.13 -23.12
C SER A 22 -21.38 -13.44 -22.47
N VAL A 23 -21.59 -12.22 -21.96
CA VAL A 23 -20.65 -11.59 -21.03
C VAL A 23 -20.74 -12.37 -19.72
N VAL A 24 -19.84 -13.32 -19.55
CA VAL A 24 -19.61 -13.93 -18.24
C VAL A 24 -18.91 -12.85 -17.41
N ALA A 25 -19.68 -12.11 -16.61
CA ALA A 25 -19.14 -11.28 -15.56
C ALA A 25 -18.45 -12.22 -14.56
N ALA A 26 -17.13 -12.21 -14.57
CA ALA A 26 -16.33 -12.85 -13.54
C ALA A 26 -16.65 -12.13 -12.23
N ALA A 27 -17.50 -12.74 -11.39
CA ALA A 27 -17.72 -12.28 -10.04
C ALA A 27 -16.39 -12.39 -9.29
N GLN A 28 -15.80 -11.26 -8.96
CA GLN A 28 -14.66 -11.17 -8.06
C GLN A 28 -15.13 -11.67 -6.69
N HIS A 29 -14.75 -12.89 -6.32
CA HIS A 29 -14.92 -13.41 -4.99
C HIS A 29 -13.89 -12.73 -4.09
N SER A 30 -14.26 -11.60 -3.49
CA SER A 30 -13.49 -11.08 -2.36
C SER A 30 -13.68 -12.05 -1.19
N THR A 31 -12.57 -12.50 -0.62
CA THR A 31 -12.57 -13.40 0.52
C THR A 31 -13.17 -12.69 1.73
N MET A 32 -14.13 -13.33 2.40
CA MET A 32 -14.79 -12.77 3.59
C MET A 32 -13.79 -12.54 4.72
N PRO A 33 -13.80 -11.36 5.37
CA PRO A 33 -13.06 -11.15 6.60
C PRO A 33 -13.46 -12.15 7.69
N ALA A 34 -12.49 -12.63 8.47
CA ALA A 34 -12.74 -13.58 9.53
C ALA A 34 -13.72 -12.99 10.57
N GLY A 35 -14.83 -13.71 10.85
CA GLY A 35 -15.86 -13.29 11.82
C GLY A 35 -17.07 -12.56 11.23
N MET A 36 -17.08 -12.30 9.92
CA MET A 36 -18.22 -11.68 9.23
C MET A 36 -19.10 -12.76 8.59
N THR A 37 -20.42 -12.64 8.72
CA THR A 37 -21.34 -13.54 8.00
C THR A 37 -21.37 -13.20 6.51
N HIS A 38 -21.76 -14.16 5.67
CA HIS A 38 -21.88 -13.94 4.22
C HIS A 38 -22.81 -12.76 3.88
N GLU A 39 -23.86 -12.59 4.66
CA GLU A 39 -24.82 -11.49 4.49
C GLU A 39 -24.20 -10.13 4.85
N GLN A 40 -23.47 -10.07 5.97
CA GLN A 40 -22.70 -8.87 6.37
C GLN A 40 -21.63 -8.50 5.33
N HIS A 41 -20.98 -9.51 4.75
CA HIS A 41 -19.99 -9.29 3.69
C HIS A 41 -20.63 -8.73 2.41
N LEU A 42 -21.78 -9.26 2.00
CA LEU A 42 -22.53 -8.74 0.85
C LEU A 42 -23.05 -7.33 1.09
N GLU A 43 -23.49 -7.01 2.31
CA GLU A 43 -23.88 -5.65 2.67
C GLU A 43 -22.69 -4.68 2.64
N GLN A 44 -21.54 -5.11 3.17
CA GLN A 44 -20.31 -4.29 3.12
C GLN A 44 -19.86 -4.05 1.68
N MET A 45 -19.87 -5.06 0.82
CA MET A 45 -19.56 -4.91 -0.60
C MET A 45 -20.50 -3.93 -1.32
N LYS A 46 -21.81 -3.99 -1.00
CA LYS A 46 -22.79 -3.04 -1.55
C LYS A 46 -22.51 -1.62 -1.07
N LYS A 47 -22.18 -1.45 0.22
CA LYS A 47 -21.81 -0.16 0.80
C LYS A 47 -20.55 0.41 0.14
N ASP A 48 -19.49 -0.40 0.00
CA ASP A 48 -18.25 0.00 -0.66
C ASP A 48 -18.46 0.40 -2.12
N ALA A 49 -19.27 -0.34 -2.87
CA ALA A 49 -19.63 -0.03 -4.25
C ALA A 49 -20.44 1.27 -4.37
N ALA A 50 -21.39 1.50 -3.46
CA ALA A 50 -22.19 2.71 -3.43
C ALA A 50 -21.35 3.95 -3.07
N VAL A 51 -20.45 3.84 -2.10
CA VAL A 51 -19.49 4.92 -1.74
C VAL A 51 -18.61 5.28 -2.94
N LYS A 52 -18.14 4.28 -3.69
CA LYS A 52 -17.34 4.49 -4.89
C LYS A 52 -18.13 5.20 -6.00
N GLU A 53 -19.34 4.73 -6.30
CA GLU A 53 -20.21 5.33 -7.34
C GLU A 53 -20.64 6.74 -6.97
N HIS A 54 -21.12 6.97 -5.75
CA HIS A 54 -21.50 8.28 -5.26
C HIS A 54 -20.29 9.23 -5.18
N GLY A 55 -19.14 8.70 -4.76
CA GLY A 55 -17.89 9.46 -4.69
C GLY A 55 -17.45 9.96 -6.07
N GLN A 56 -17.49 9.14 -7.11
CA GLN A 56 -17.16 9.52 -8.47
C GLN A 56 -18.10 10.64 -8.99
N GLN A 57 -19.39 10.53 -8.68
CA GLN A 57 -20.37 11.57 -9.02
C GLN A 57 -20.16 12.88 -8.25
N ALA A 58 -19.84 12.79 -6.95
CA ALA A 58 -19.66 13.96 -6.08
C ALA A 58 -18.32 14.69 -6.32
N MET A 59 -17.25 13.97 -6.67
CA MET A 59 -15.91 14.51 -6.84
C MET A 59 -15.58 14.94 -8.27
N GLY A 60 -16.23 14.35 -9.27
CA GLY A 60 -16.04 14.69 -10.69
C GLY A 60 -14.72 14.17 -11.29
N PHE A 61 -14.03 13.23 -10.63
CA PHE A 61 -12.85 12.54 -11.12
C PHE A 61 -12.84 11.07 -10.65
N ASP A 62 -12.05 10.24 -11.33
CA ASP A 62 -11.97 8.81 -11.05
C ASP A 62 -11.10 8.55 -9.81
N GLN A 63 -11.69 7.90 -8.79
CA GLN A 63 -11.01 7.55 -7.55
C GLN A 63 -9.93 6.48 -7.74
N ASP A 64 -10.03 5.62 -8.76
CA ASP A 64 -9.04 4.58 -9.03
C ASP A 64 -7.73 5.16 -9.60
N THR A 65 -7.80 6.36 -10.18
CA THR A 65 -6.64 7.06 -10.75
C THR A 65 -6.07 8.15 -9.84
N THR A 66 -6.62 8.27 -8.63
CA THR A 66 -6.23 9.29 -7.66
C THR A 66 -5.99 8.70 -6.27
N THR A 67 -5.22 9.39 -5.45
CA THR A 67 -4.95 9.01 -4.06
C THR A 67 -5.37 10.14 -3.13
N HIS A 68 -6.16 9.81 -2.11
CA HIS A 68 -6.60 10.72 -1.06
C HIS A 68 -5.74 10.54 0.18
N HIS A 69 -5.43 11.64 0.84
CA HIS A 69 -4.76 11.65 2.13
C HIS A 69 -5.48 12.58 3.10
N PHE A 70 -5.71 12.10 4.31
CA PHE A 70 -6.29 12.85 5.40
C PHE A 70 -5.32 12.89 6.57
N THR A 71 -4.89 14.09 6.96
CA THR A 71 -3.90 14.25 8.02
C THR A 71 -4.52 14.93 9.22
N LEU A 72 -4.34 14.34 10.41
CA LEU A 72 -4.63 14.99 11.68
C LEU A 72 -3.40 15.76 12.15
N GLU A 73 -3.57 17.02 12.56
CA GLU A 73 -2.50 17.88 13.06
C GLU A 73 -2.86 18.41 14.46
N ALA A 74 -1.86 18.77 15.28
CA ALA A 74 -2.10 19.23 16.65
C ALA A 74 -3.04 20.45 16.75
N SER A 75 -3.14 21.28 15.69
CA SER A 75 -4.00 22.48 15.65
C SER A 75 -4.94 22.48 14.43
N GLY A 76 -5.21 21.31 13.83
CA GLY A 76 -6.04 21.23 12.64
C GLY A 76 -5.94 19.89 11.92
N GLY A 77 -5.87 19.97 10.59
CA GLY A 77 -5.69 18.83 9.72
C GLY A 77 -5.63 19.22 8.24
N ALA A 78 -5.51 18.23 7.36
CA ALA A 78 -5.45 18.46 5.93
C ALA A 78 -6.17 17.36 5.14
N ILE A 79 -6.68 17.74 3.96
CA ILE A 79 -7.20 16.85 2.92
C ILE A 79 -6.37 17.10 1.68
N ALA A 80 -5.62 16.11 1.22
CA ALA A 80 -4.84 16.19 0.00
C ALA A 80 -5.32 15.13 -0.99
N VAL A 81 -5.31 15.47 -2.28
CA VAL A 81 -5.61 14.54 -3.37
C VAL A 81 -4.59 14.74 -4.48
N ASP A 82 -4.00 13.65 -4.92
CA ASP A 82 -3.03 13.63 -6.02
C ASP A 82 -3.42 12.58 -7.07
N VAL A 83 -3.08 12.83 -8.34
CA VAL A 83 -3.17 11.81 -9.39
C VAL A 83 -2.09 10.75 -9.19
N ASN A 84 -2.42 9.49 -9.51
CA ASN A 84 -1.46 8.39 -9.45
C ASN A 84 -0.43 8.48 -10.58
N VAL A 85 -0.82 9.01 -11.74
CA VAL A 85 0.07 9.21 -12.90
C VAL A 85 0.45 10.70 -12.98
N PRO A 86 1.70 11.09 -12.72
CA PRO A 86 2.13 12.51 -12.67
C PRO A 86 1.88 13.32 -13.96
N SER A 87 1.76 12.65 -15.11
CA SER A 87 1.49 13.27 -16.41
C SER A 87 0.00 13.46 -16.70
N ASP A 88 -0.91 13.07 -15.82
CA ASP A 88 -2.35 13.23 -15.99
C ASP A 88 -2.77 14.69 -15.71
N ALA A 89 -2.57 15.56 -16.69
CA ALA A 89 -2.94 16.96 -16.60
C ALA A 89 -4.44 17.18 -16.41
N THR A 90 -5.28 16.30 -16.95
CA THR A 90 -6.75 16.38 -16.82
C THR A 90 -7.16 16.05 -15.39
N GLY A 91 -6.68 14.97 -14.81
CA GLY A 91 -6.94 14.59 -13.42
C GLY A 91 -6.45 15.67 -12.44
N ILE A 92 -5.24 16.21 -12.65
CA ILE A 92 -4.73 17.33 -11.85
C ILE A 92 -5.66 18.53 -11.87
N ALA A 93 -6.17 18.91 -13.05
CA ALA A 93 -7.08 20.05 -13.17
C ALA A 93 -8.43 19.79 -12.45
N GLN A 94 -8.97 18.58 -12.58
CA GLN A 94 -10.22 18.18 -11.92
C GLN A 94 -10.09 18.17 -10.39
N ILE A 95 -9.01 17.57 -9.86
CA ILE A 95 -8.70 17.56 -8.42
C ILE A 95 -8.60 18.98 -7.88
N ARG A 96 -7.86 19.88 -8.57
CA ARG A 96 -7.68 21.26 -8.15
C ARG A 96 -9.00 22.03 -8.12
N SER A 97 -9.87 21.82 -9.11
CA SER A 97 -11.21 22.43 -9.14
C SER A 97 -12.02 21.94 -7.93
N HIS A 98 -12.10 20.64 -7.75
CA HIS A 98 -12.85 20.02 -6.66
C HIS A 98 -12.38 20.50 -5.27
N LEU A 99 -11.08 20.49 -5.00
CA LEU A 99 -10.57 20.91 -3.69
C LEU A 99 -10.73 22.40 -3.41
N LYS A 100 -10.73 23.25 -4.44
CA LYS A 100 -11.11 24.67 -4.30
C LYS A 100 -12.57 24.82 -3.90
N GLU A 101 -13.46 24.05 -4.52
CA GLU A 101 -14.88 24.02 -4.16
C GLU A 101 -15.09 23.51 -2.74
N ILE A 102 -14.40 22.43 -2.33
CA ILE A 102 -14.43 21.90 -0.96
C ILE A 102 -13.99 22.97 0.06
N ALA A 103 -12.89 23.67 -0.19
CA ALA A 103 -12.42 24.72 0.71
C ALA A 103 -13.43 25.86 0.88
N VAL A 104 -14.17 26.20 -0.17
CA VAL A 104 -15.24 27.23 -0.13
C VAL A 104 -16.47 26.68 0.60
N ALA A 105 -16.96 25.51 0.23
CA ALA A 105 -18.13 24.86 0.83
C ALA A 105 -17.97 24.68 2.33
N PHE A 106 -16.87 24.08 2.78
CA PHE A 106 -16.60 23.82 4.19
C PHE A 106 -16.49 25.11 5.01
N ARG A 107 -15.90 26.17 4.44
CA ARG A 107 -15.89 27.51 5.07
C ARG A 107 -17.30 28.05 5.30
N GLN A 108 -18.22 27.75 4.40
CA GLN A 108 -19.63 28.13 4.51
C GLN A 108 -20.41 27.19 5.45
N GLY A 109 -19.83 26.08 5.90
CA GLY A 109 -20.47 25.04 6.69
C GLY A 109 -21.26 24.06 5.83
N ASP A 110 -21.00 24.01 4.52
CA ASP A 110 -21.63 23.06 3.61
C ASP A 110 -20.77 21.80 3.48
N PHE A 111 -21.27 20.68 3.99
CA PHE A 111 -20.70 19.35 3.96
C PHE A 111 -21.57 18.39 3.11
N ALA A 112 -22.34 18.91 2.16
CA ALA A 112 -23.21 18.09 1.32
C ALA A 112 -22.44 17.05 0.49
N LYS A 113 -21.23 17.37 0.00
CA LYS A 113 -20.41 16.43 -0.78
C LYS A 113 -20.01 15.18 0.03
N PRO A 114 -19.41 15.29 1.23
CA PRO A 114 -19.19 14.11 2.10
C PRO A 114 -20.47 13.33 2.42
N LEU A 115 -21.56 14.02 2.72
CA LEU A 115 -22.86 13.37 2.95
C LEU A 115 -23.32 12.57 1.73
N THR A 116 -23.23 13.13 0.52
CA THR A 116 -23.60 12.44 -0.73
C THR A 116 -22.70 11.24 -1.00
N THR A 117 -21.40 11.36 -0.75
CA THR A 117 -20.44 10.27 -0.96
C THR A 117 -20.72 9.08 -0.04
N HIS A 118 -20.99 9.33 1.24
CA HIS A 118 -21.11 8.27 2.25
C HIS A 118 -22.57 7.83 2.49
N GLY A 119 -23.55 8.60 2.02
CA GLY A 119 -24.98 8.34 2.26
C GLY A 119 -25.43 8.56 3.71
N GLU A 120 -24.54 9.04 4.58
CA GLU A 120 -24.79 9.36 5.99
C GLU A 120 -23.96 10.59 6.41
N GLU A 121 -24.37 11.27 7.47
CA GLU A 121 -23.63 12.42 7.98
C GLU A 121 -22.36 11.95 8.71
N PRO A 122 -21.15 12.32 8.21
CA PRO A 122 -19.90 11.95 8.87
C PRO A 122 -19.81 12.51 10.30
N PRO A 123 -19.21 11.78 11.26
CA PRO A 123 -18.98 12.26 12.61
C PRO A 123 -18.28 13.63 12.65
N GLY A 124 -18.73 14.50 13.52
CA GLY A 124 -18.17 15.84 13.71
C GLY A 124 -18.78 16.94 12.82
N VAL A 125 -19.45 16.60 11.70
CA VAL A 125 -19.99 17.57 10.73
C VAL A 125 -20.91 18.59 11.39
N PHE A 126 -21.88 18.16 12.20
CA PHE A 126 -22.77 19.07 12.92
C PHE A 126 -22.02 20.13 13.74
N THR A 127 -20.96 19.71 14.46
CA THR A 127 -20.15 20.63 15.27
C THR A 127 -19.30 21.56 14.39
N LEU A 128 -18.74 21.05 13.28
CA LEU A 128 -17.98 21.85 12.31
C LEU A 128 -18.85 22.92 11.66
N GLN A 129 -20.09 22.59 11.31
CA GLN A 129 -21.08 23.55 10.80
C GLN A 129 -21.39 24.65 11.80
N ARG A 130 -21.66 24.27 13.05
CA ARG A 130 -21.98 25.19 14.14
C ARG A 130 -20.80 26.12 14.48
N LEU A 131 -19.57 25.60 14.41
CA LEU A 131 -18.35 26.31 14.77
C LEU A 131 -17.57 26.81 13.55
N LYS A 132 -18.18 26.90 12.36
CA LYS A 132 -17.51 27.25 11.10
C LYS A 132 -16.68 28.54 11.14
N ALA A 133 -17.11 29.53 11.92
CA ALA A 133 -16.38 30.78 12.12
C ALA A 133 -15.06 30.60 12.92
N GLN A 134 -14.86 29.47 13.58
CA GLN A 134 -13.67 29.12 14.35
C GLN A 134 -12.66 28.28 13.55
N LEU A 135 -12.96 27.98 12.27
CA LEU A 135 -12.12 27.20 11.40
C LEU A 135 -11.62 28.05 10.20
N THR A 136 -10.37 27.82 9.85
CA THR A 136 -9.77 28.42 8.66
C THR A 136 -9.47 27.32 7.64
N TYR A 137 -9.90 27.52 6.42
CA TYR A 137 -9.67 26.60 5.30
C TYR A 137 -8.78 27.27 4.25
N THR A 138 -7.63 26.69 3.96
CA THR A 138 -6.67 27.22 2.98
C THR A 138 -6.37 26.14 1.93
N TYR A 139 -6.64 26.50 0.68
CA TYR A 139 -6.29 25.65 -0.47
C TYR A 139 -4.89 26.01 -1.00
N ALA A 140 -4.15 25.00 -1.45
CA ALA A 140 -2.92 25.17 -2.21
C ALA A 140 -2.81 24.09 -3.30
N ASP A 141 -2.18 24.43 -4.44
CA ASP A 141 -1.82 23.45 -5.47
C ASP A 141 -0.66 22.58 -4.97
N THR A 142 -0.68 21.27 -5.31
CA THR A 142 0.48 20.37 -5.23
C THR A 142 0.97 20.09 -6.66
N PRO A 143 2.16 19.53 -6.84
CA PRO A 143 2.65 19.14 -8.17
C PRO A 143 1.72 18.17 -8.90
N ARG A 144 0.97 17.31 -8.18
CA ARG A 144 0.09 16.29 -8.76
C ARG A 144 -1.39 16.46 -8.44
N GLY A 145 -1.79 17.58 -7.83
CA GLY A 145 -3.18 17.81 -7.44
C GLY A 145 -3.34 19.03 -6.56
N GLY A 146 -3.84 18.86 -5.33
CA GLY A 146 -4.06 19.95 -4.40
C GLY A 146 -4.21 19.49 -2.95
N ILE A 147 -4.21 20.47 -2.03
CA ILE A 147 -4.38 20.27 -0.61
C ILE A 147 -5.27 21.34 0.00
N VAL A 148 -6.20 20.95 0.86
CA VAL A 148 -6.96 21.85 1.75
C VAL A 148 -6.46 21.68 3.16
N ARG A 149 -5.85 22.72 3.74
CA ARG A 149 -5.46 22.77 5.15
C ARG A 149 -6.57 23.39 5.97
N ILE A 150 -6.82 22.78 7.14
CA ILE A 150 -7.89 23.18 8.05
C ILE A 150 -7.24 23.48 9.40
N ALA A 151 -7.40 24.69 9.92
CA ALA A 151 -6.79 25.10 11.19
C ALA A 151 -7.84 25.68 12.14
N THR A 152 -7.66 25.42 13.44
CA THR A 152 -8.50 25.99 14.49
C THR A 152 -7.72 26.06 15.82
N SER A 153 -8.04 27.07 16.61
CA SER A 153 -7.61 27.17 18.02
C SER A 153 -8.72 26.73 19.00
N ASN A 154 -9.90 26.42 18.48
CA ASN A 154 -11.04 25.99 19.31
C ASN A 154 -10.98 24.48 19.53
N ALA A 155 -10.84 24.04 20.78
CA ALA A 155 -10.67 22.63 21.15
C ALA A 155 -11.86 21.74 20.68
N GLN A 156 -13.11 22.26 20.77
CA GLN A 156 -14.28 21.50 20.35
C GLN A 156 -14.35 21.36 18.83
N ALA A 157 -13.95 22.39 18.08
CA ALA A 157 -13.85 22.33 16.62
C ALA A 157 -12.71 21.40 16.19
N LEU A 158 -11.59 21.38 16.90
CA LEU A 158 -10.48 20.46 16.64
C LEU A 158 -10.88 19.00 16.85
N GLU A 159 -11.55 18.68 17.94
CA GLU A 159 -12.05 17.34 18.21
C GLU A 159 -13.04 16.87 17.12
N ALA A 160 -13.97 17.74 16.73
CA ALA A 160 -14.92 17.46 15.68
C ALA A 160 -14.25 17.27 14.29
N LEU A 161 -13.23 18.08 13.98
CA LEU A 161 -12.42 17.94 12.77
C LEU A 161 -11.67 16.60 12.78
N HIS A 162 -11.06 16.23 13.89
CA HIS A 162 -10.37 14.95 14.00
C HIS A 162 -11.33 13.76 13.89
N ALA A 163 -12.54 13.86 14.46
CA ALA A 163 -13.57 12.82 14.26
C ALA A 163 -13.96 12.68 12.79
N PHE A 164 -14.18 13.79 12.10
CA PHE A 164 -14.46 13.83 10.66
C PHE A 164 -13.33 13.23 9.83
N LEU A 165 -12.07 13.63 10.06
CA LEU A 165 -10.92 13.12 9.31
C LEU A 165 -10.67 11.64 9.56
N ARG A 166 -10.81 11.14 10.81
CA ARG A 166 -10.72 9.70 11.09
C ARG A 166 -11.78 8.89 10.36
N TYR A 167 -13.00 9.41 10.30
CA TYR A 167 -14.07 8.78 9.53
C TYR A 167 -13.70 8.69 8.05
N GLN A 168 -13.19 9.79 7.44
CA GLN A 168 -12.75 9.80 6.06
C GLN A 168 -11.60 8.79 5.81
N ILE A 169 -10.61 8.73 6.70
CA ILE A 169 -9.51 7.73 6.63
C ILE A 169 -10.06 6.32 6.59
N THR A 170 -11.04 6.01 7.46
CA THR A 170 -11.62 4.68 7.59
C THR A 170 -12.48 4.30 6.39
N GLU A 171 -13.38 5.18 5.96
CA GLU A 171 -14.32 4.90 4.87
C GLU A 171 -13.63 4.87 3.49
N HIS A 172 -12.63 5.74 3.26
CA HIS A 172 -11.83 5.73 2.04
C HIS A 172 -10.66 4.75 2.10
N LYS A 173 -10.45 4.07 3.23
CA LYS A 173 -9.37 3.08 3.44
C LYS A 173 -7.99 3.61 3.05
N THR A 174 -7.72 4.91 3.33
CA THR A 174 -6.50 5.59 2.87
C THR A 174 -5.23 5.14 3.60
N GLY A 175 -5.38 4.50 4.77
CA GLY A 175 -4.25 4.07 5.60
C GLY A 175 -3.53 5.20 6.33
N ASP A 176 -4.04 6.43 6.29
CA ASP A 176 -3.47 7.55 7.00
C ASP A 176 -3.58 7.37 8.53
N PRO A 177 -2.63 7.94 9.32
CA PRO A 177 -2.65 7.82 10.78
C PRO A 177 -3.90 8.41 11.42
N LEU A 178 -4.52 7.67 12.34
CA LEU A 178 -5.68 8.11 13.12
C LEU A 178 -5.33 9.03 14.29
N THR A 179 -4.03 9.30 14.52
CA THR A 179 -3.51 10.15 15.59
C THR A 179 -2.92 11.44 15.04
N PRO A 180 -3.06 12.57 15.77
CA PRO A 180 -2.48 13.84 15.34
C PRO A 180 -0.95 13.80 15.25
N ARG A 181 -0.39 14.42 14.21
CA ARG A 181 1.06 14.64 14.10
C ARG A 181 1.49 15.73 15.09
N ASN A 182 2.53 15.47 15.89
CA ASN A 182 3.15 16.45 16.77
C ASN A 182 4.23 17.23 15.98
N GLY A 183 3.96 18.50 15.69
CA GLY A 183 4.92 19.43 15.06
C GLY A 183 4.22 20.56 14.30
N PRO A 184 4.85 21.78 14.19
CA PRO A 184 4.29 22.85 13.38
C PRO A 184 4.28 22.43 11.91
N ALA A 185 3.23 22.83 11.16
CA ALA A 185 3.14 22.64 9.72
C ALA A 185 4.43 23.19 9.06
N ALA A 186 5.28 22.29 8.58
CA ALA A 186 6.46 22.69 7.82
C ALA A 186 5.99 23.32 6.53
N THR A 187 6.21 24.62 6.38
CA THR A 187 6.22 25.28 5.08
C THR A 187 7.35 24.64 4.28
N ALA A 188 6.99 23.73 3.40
CA ALA A 188 7.95 23.11 2.48
C ALA A 188 8.42 24.17 1.47
N THR A 189 9.51 24.84 1.78
CA THR A 189 10.32 25.54 0.79
C THR A 189 11.17 24.47 0.09
N HIS A 190 10.72 24.05 -1.07
CA HIS A 190 11.51 23.22 -1.97
C HIS A 190 12.64 24.04 -2.56
N THR A 191 13.85 23.90 -2.03
CA THR A 191 15.07 24.15 -2.78
C THR A 191 15.34 22.90 -3.63
N GLY A 192 15.40 23.10 -4.95
CA GLY A 192 15.44 22.03 -5.93
C GLY A 192 16.68 21.14 -5.82
N HIS A 193 16.40 19.83 -5.88
CA HIS A 193 17.35 18.87 -6.43
C HIS A 193 16.57 18.07 -7.47
N GLN A 194 17.03 18.17 -8.73
CA GLN A 194 16.54 17.35 -9.84
C GLN A 194 17.08 15.92 -9.65
N GLY A 195 16.21 15.06 -9.14
CA GLY A 195 16.32 13.61 -9.21
C GLY A 195 14.93 13.09 -9.47
N ALA A 196 14.76 12.20 -10.47
CA ALA A 196 13.48 11.62 -10.82
C ALA A 196 12.79 11.05 -9.57
N ALA A 197 11.74 11.72 -9.10
CA ALA A 197 10.96 11.29 -7.95
C ALA A 197 10.16 10.05 -8.35
N THR A 198 10.58 8.91 -7.82
CA THR A 198 9.69 7.75 -7.70
C THR A 198 8.56 8.11 -6.74
N PRO A 199 7.31 7.63 -6.96
CA PRO A 199 6.18 7.93 -6.09
C PRO A 199 6.54 7.59 -4.65
N ASP A 200 6.27 8.51 -3.72
CA ASP A 200 6.50 8.34 -2.30
C ASP A 200 5.44 7.36 -1.77
N HIS A 201 5.87 6.15 -1.47
CA HIS A 201 5.04 4.97 -1.37
C HIS A 201 4.61 4.68 0.06
N PHE A 202 3.39 4.18 0.18
CA PHE A 202 2.88 3.36 1.27
C PHE A 202 3.54 3.65 2.63
N ALA A 203 3.35 4.85 3.17
CA ALA A 203 3.65 5.10 4.58
C ALA A 203 2.54 4.50 5.45
N HIS A 204 2.32 3.18 5.36
CA HIS A 204 1.65 2.46 6.43
C HIS A 204 2.53 2.57 7.67
N ARG A 205 2.08 3.30 8.68
CA ARG A 205 2.69 3.19 10.00
C ARG A 205 2.19 1.91 10.65
N PHE A 206 3.11 1.01 10.90
CA PHE A 206 2.88 -0.24 11.61
C PHE A 206 3.09 -0.01 13.13
N ASP A 207 2.38 0.95 13.71
CA ASP A 207 2.56 1.41 15.08
C ASP A 207 1.77 0.60 16.14
N ASN A 208 0.91 -0.32 15.71
CA ASN A 208 0.22 -1.26 16.60
C ASN A 208 0.56 -2.71 16.25
N PRO A 209 1.73 -3.22 16.67
CA PRO A 209 2.19 -4.55 16.31
C PRO A 209 1.31 -5.68 16.88
N GLU A 210 0.63 -5.46 18.02
CA GLU A 210 -0.26 -6.45 18.64
C GLU A 210 -1.49 -6.75 17.75
N ASP A 211 -2.06 -5.74 17.11
CA ASP A 211 -3.18 -5.92 16.18
C ASP A 211 -2.69 -6.48 14.83
N LEU A 212 -1.56 -6.00 14.35
CA LEU A 212 -0.96 -6.48 13.10
C LEU A 212 -0.51 -7.93 13.19
N ALA A 213 -0.08 -8.40 14.37
CA ALA A 213 0.29 -9.78 14.60
C ALA A 213 -0.87 -10.76 14.33
N LYS A 214 -2.12 -10.35 14.52
CA LYS A 214 -3.30 -11.18 14.19
C LYS A 214 -3.32 -11.59 12.72
N ASN A 215 -2.82 -10.73 11.84
CA ASN A 215 -2.73 -10.99 10.40
C ASN A 215 -1.34 -11.48 9.98
N PHE A 216 -0.28 -10.87 10.52
CA PHE A 216 1.09 -11.17 10.13
C PHE A 216 1.57 -12.53 10.64
N ASP A 217 1.05 -12.98 11.77
CA ASP A 217 1.36 -14.27 12.38
C ASP A 217 0.22 -15.29 12.23
N ASP A 218 -0.79 -15.03 11.38
CA ASP A 218 -1.88 -15.97 11.12
C ASP A 218 -1.30 -17.31 10.64
N PRO A 219 -1.60 -18.44 11.30
CA PRO A 219 -1.15 -19.76 10.87
C PRO A 219 -1.59 -20.14 9.45
N ALA A 220 -2.70 -19.59 8.94
CA ALA A 220 -3.16 -19.78 7.57
C ALA A 220 -2.14 -19.24 6.54
N ARG A 221 -1.28 -18.31 6.93
CA ARG A 221 -0.18 -17.78 6.11
C ARG A 221 0.81 -18.87 5.71
N ASP A 222 1.05 -19.86 6.57
CA ASP A 222 1.99 -20.95 6.31
C ASP A 222 1.62 -21.74 5.04
N ALA A 223 0.33 -21.84 4.69
CA ALA A 223 -0.13 -22.58 3.53
C ALA A 223 0.31 -21.97 2.18
N TRP A 224 0.45 -20.65 2.11
CA TRP A 224 0.82 -19.96 0.88
C TRP A 224 2.21 -19.32 0.91
N GLN A 225 2.69 -18.91 2.09
CA GLN A 225 4.04 -18.35 2.25
C GLN A 225 5.12 -19.41 2.42
N MET A 226 4.72 -20.64 2.76
CA MET A 226 5.58 -21.83 2.87
C MET A 226 6.92 -21.57 3.57
N PRO A 227 6.94 -21.02 4.80
CA PRO A 227 8.16 -20.50 5.42
C PRO A 227 9.26 -21.56 5.59
N ALA A 228 8.91 -22.82 5.84
CA ALA A 228 9.90 -23.89 5.91
C ALA A 228 10.64 -24.06 4.56
N ARG A 229 9.90 -24.10 3.45
CA ARG A 229 10.50 -24.21 2.10
C ARG A 229 11.32 -22.99 1.72
N VAL A 230 10.87 -21.78 2.15
CA VAL A 230 11.66 -20.55 1.96
C VAL A 230 13.00 -20.67 2.69
N ILE A 231 12.99 -21.07 3.96
CA ILE A 231 14.21 -21.21 4.77
C ILE A 231 15.14 -22.28 4.19
N ASP A 232 14.61 -23.41 3.74
CA ASP A 232 15.38 -24.45 3.06
C ASP A 232 16.04 -23.93 1.77
N ALA A 233 15.33 -23.13 0.98
CA ALA A 233 15.83 -22.52 -0.25
C ALA A 233 16.93 -21.48 0.00
N LEU A 234 16.97 -20.87 1.20
CA LEU A 234 18.07 -20.00 1.61
C LEU A 234 19.38 -20.75 1.84
N GLN A 235 19.36 -22.08 1.98
CA GLN A 235 20.55 -22.93 2.19
C GLN A 235 21.47 -22.40 3.30
N LEU A 236 20.89 -22.11 4.46
CA LEU A 236 21.61 -21.57 5.61
C LEU A 236 22.59 -22.58 6.17
N LYS A 237 23.72 -22.10 6.67
CA LYS A 237 24.77 -22.89 7.31
C LYS A 237 24.89 -22.51 8.77
N ALA A 238 25.40 -23.42 9.57
CA ALA A 238 25.75 -23.13 10.96
C ALA A 238 26.77 -21.97 11.01
N GLY A 239 26.47 -20.97 11.84
CA GLY A 239 27.30 -19.76 11.95
C GLY A 239 26.96 -18.65 10.97
N ASP A 240 26.02 -18.85 10.03
CA ASP A 240 25.53 -17.76 9.18
C ASP A 240 24.89 -16.65 10.04
N VAL A 241 25.02 -15.43 9.56
CA VAL A 241 24.35 -14.25 10.08
C VAL A 241 23.29 -13.83 9.05
N VAL A 242 22.05 -13.74 9.46
CA VAL A 242 20.90 -13.41 8.60
C VAL A 242 20.30 -12.07 9.03
N ALA A 243 20.00 -11.22 8.07
CA ALA A 243 19.16 -10.04 8.30
C ALA A 243 17.77 -10.31 7.70
N ASP A 244 16.74 -10.24 8.53
CA ASP A 244 15.33 -10.23 8.14
C ASP A 244 14.90 -8.76 8.07
N ILE A 245 14.84 -8.20 6.86
CA ILE A 245 14.64 -6.76 6.61
C ILE A 245 13.16 -6.48 6.32
N GLY A 246 12.56 -5.56 7.08
CA GLY A 246 11.11 -5.40 7.17
C GLY A 246 10.51 -6.55 7.95
N SER A 247 11.11 -6.85 9.10
CA SER A 247 10.77 -8.06 9.88
C SER A 247 9.34 -8.05 10.45
N GLY A 248 8.71 -6.88 10.53
CA GLY A 248 7.38 -6.69 11.11
C GLY A 248 7.29 -7.31 12.50
N THR A 249 6.30 -8.16 12.73
CA THR A 249 6.12 -8.90 13.99
C THR A 249 7.12 -10.02 14.22
N GLY A 250 8.00 -10.33 13.24
CA GLY A 250 9.01 -11.36 13.33
C GLY A 250 8.56 -12.74 12.85
N TYR A 251 7.59 -12.79 11.94
CA TYR A 251 7.10 -14.05 11.38
C TYR A 251 8.22 -14.94 10.80
N PHE A 252 9.09 -14.39 9.96
CA PHE A 252 10.28 -15.10 9.46
C PHE A 252 11.41 -15.13 10.49
N THR A 253 11.63 -14.07 11.25
CA THR A 253 12.67 -13.97 12.28
C THR A 253 12.67 -15.17 13.22
N VAL A 254 11.51 -15.51 13.81
CA VAL A 254 11.38 -16.63 14.76
C VAL A 254 11.67 -17.97 14.09
N ARG A 255 11.20 -18.17 12.86
CA ARG A 255 11.40 -19.40 12.10
C ARG A 255 12.84 -19.57 11.65
N LEU A 256 13.50 -18.50 11.23
CA LEU A 256 14.94 -18.47 10.93
C LEU A 256 15.76 -18.85 12.17
N ALA A 257 15.46 -18.22 13.31
CA ALA A 257 16.18 -18.46 14.55
C ALA A 257 16.06 -19.91 15.06
N ARG A 258 14.94 -20.57 14.77
CA ARG A 258 14.65 -21.97 15.13
C ARG A 258 15.02 -22.99 14.05
N SER A 259 15.49 -22.55 12.89
CA SER A 259 15.91 -23.46 11.82
C SER A 259 17.08 -24.34 12.26
N ALA A 260 17.31 -25.43 11.55
CA ALA A 260 18.39 -26.37 11.87
C ALA A 260 19.79 -25.72 11.85
N ALA A 261 19.99 -24.71 11.04
CA ALA A 261 21.23 -23.93 11.01
C ALA A 261 21.39 -23.00 12.22
N ALA A 262 20.31 -22.69 12.92
CA ALA A 262 20.25 -21.77 14.07
C ALA A 262 21.11 -20.50 13.87
N PRO A 263 20.92 -19.75 12.77
CA PRO A 263 21.75 -18.60 12.46
C PRO A 263 21.58 -17.50 13.51
N LYS A 264 22.52 -16.58 13.58
CA LYS A 264 22.29 -15.30 14.23
C LYS A 264 21.36 -14.47 13.35
N VAL A 265 20.26 -13.98 13.90
CA VAL A 265 19.23 -13.23 13.14
C VAL A 265 19.14 -11.79 13.63
N TYR A 266 19.32 -10.86 12.71
CA TYR A 266 18.98 -9.47 12.89
C TYR A 266 17.58 -9.21 12.32
N ALA A 267 16.60 -8.95 13.18
CA ALA A 267 15.28 -8.50 12.80
C ALA A 267 15.31 -6.98 12.61
N VAL A 268 15.29 -6.54 11.37
CA VAL A 268 15.50 -5.14 10.98
C VAL A 268 14.17 -4.54 10.58
N ASP A 269 13.75 -3.47 11.25
CA ASP A 269 12.53 -2.76 10.90
C ASP A 269 12.71 -1.24 11.08
N ILE A 270 11.99 -0.46 10.29
CA ILE A 270 12.00 1.00 10.38
C ILE A 270 11.08 1.52 11.50
N GLU A 271 10.10 0.71 11.90
CA GLU A 271 9.15 1.08 12.93
C GLU A 271 9.65 0.72 14.33
N PRO A 272 9.79 1.71 15.23
CA PRO A 272 10.22 1.45 16.61
C PRO A 272 9.32 0.46 17.34
N ALA A 273 8.01 0.50 17.08
CA ALA A 273 7.03 -0.39 17.71
C ALA A 273 7.29 -1.86 17.31
N MET A 274 7.61 -2.13 16.03
CA MET A 274 7.96 -3.47 15.54
C MET A 274 9.27 -3.97 16.15
N ARG A 275 10.33 -3.13 16.18
CA ARG A 275 11.59 -3.47 16.86
C ARG A 275 11.35 -3.88 18.31
N ASP A 276 10.55 -3.11 19.05
CA ASP A 276 10.25 -3.38 20.46
C ASP A 276 9.39 -4.64 20.62
N TYR A 277 8.44 -4.85 19.71
CA TYR A 277 7.62 -6.06 19.69
C TYR A 277 8.48 -7.30 19.48
N VAL A 278 9.35 -7.34 18.47
CA VAL A 278 10.24 -8.48 18.20
C VAL A 278 11.22 -8.69 19.36
N THR A 279 11.69 -7.63 20.00
CA THR A 279 12.55 -7.76 21.20
C THR A 279 11.82 -8.49 22.33
N ARG A 280 10.58 -8.11 22.63
CA ARG A 280 9.75 -8.79 23.64
C ARG A 280 9.45 -10.24 23.24
N ARG A 281 9.09 -10.45 21.96
CA ARG A 281 8.79 -11.77 21.42
C ARG A 281 9.97 -12.71 21.54
N ALA A 282 11.16 -12.28 21.12
CA ALA A 282 12.38 -13.08 21.20
C ALA A 282 12.71 -13.47 22.65
N ALA A 283 12.56 -12.54 23.58
CA ALA A 283 12.77 -12.82 25.00
C ALA A 283 11.74 -13.82 25.54
N HIS A 284 10.47 -13.66 25.23
CA HIS A 284 9.37 -14.55 25.64
C HIS A 284 9.56 -15.96 25.08
N GLU A 285 10.00 -16.07 23.82
CA GLU A 285 10.20 -17.35 23.13
C GLU A 285 11.59 -17.97 23.39
N GLY A 286 12.43 -17.33 24.22
CA GLY A 286 13.76 -17.83 24.60
C GLY A 286 14.78 -17.81 23.46
N LEU A 287 14.63 -16.99 22.46
CA LEU A 287 15.48 -16.90 21.27
C LEU A 287 16.71 -16.01 21.55
N LYS A 288 17.82 -16.63 21.95
CA LYS A 288 19.07 -15.91 22.28
C LYS A 288 19.88 -15.47 21.06
N ASN A 289 19.54 -15.99 19.88
CA ASN A 289 20.20 -15.70 18.61
C ASN A 289 19.48 -14.65 17.78
N VAL A 290 18.47 -13.96 18.33
CA VAL A 290 17.74 -12.87 17.68
C VAL A 290 18.13 -11.54 18.30
N THR A 291 18.37 -10.53 17.44
CA THR A 291 18.58 -9.13 17.84
C THR A 291 17.72 -8.24 16.96
N ALA A 292 16.81 -7.48 17.55
CA ALA A 292 16.02 -6.50 16.81
C ALA A 292 16.82 -5.21 16.59
N VAL A 293 16.76 -4.67 15.39
CA VAL A 293 17.52 -3.50 14.93
C VAL A 293 16.57 -2.46 14.35
N LEU A 294 16.64 -1.21 14.82
CA LEU A 294 15.91 -0.11 14.23
C LEU A 294 16.66 0.39 13.00
N ALA A 295 16.04 0.30 11.83
CA ALA A 295 16.56 0.82 10.57
C ALA A 295 16.32 2.33 10.45
N GLY A 296 17.10 2.96 9.59
CA GLY A 296 16.78 4.29 9.04
C GLY A 296 16.08 4.14 7.67
N PRO A 297 15.54 5.25 7.13
CA PRO A 297 14.82 5.22 5.84
C PRO A 297 15.72 4.76 4.66
N ASP A 298 17.02 5.04 4.74
CA ASP A 298 17.97 4.76 3.66
C ASP A 298 19.02 3.70 4.02
N GLN A 299 18.94 3.10 5.21
CA GLN A 299 19.95 2.15 5.68
C GLN A 299 19.42 1.20 6.76
N THR A 300 19.96 0.01 6.78
CA THR A 300 19.55 -1.07 7.69
C THR A 300 20.09 -0.95 9.12
N ASN A 301 21.10 -0.12 9.38
CA ASN A 301 21.81 -0.01 10.66
C ASN A 301 22.36 -1.35 11.21
N LEU A 302 22.59 -2.34 10.33
CA LEU A 302 23.15 -3.62 10.73
C LEU A 302 24.49 -3.44 11.47
N PRO A 303 24.69 -4.07 12.65
CA PRO A 303 25.91 -3.90 13.43
C PRO A 303 27.13 -4.61 12.82
N GLU A 304 26.89 -5.63 11.99
CA GLU A 304 27.93 -6.37 11.28
C GLU A 304 27.48 -6.78 9.87
N LYS A 305 28.42 -7.34 9.10
CA LYS A 305 28.10 -7.89 7.77
C LYS A 305 27.39 -9.23 7.89
N VAL A 306 26.40 -9.44 7.01
CA VAL A 306 25.56 -10.63 7.01
C VAL A 306 25.84 -11.56 5.81
N ASP A 307 25.53 -12.85 5.98
CA ASP A 307 25.64 -13.87 4.95
C ASP A 307 24.38 -13.93 4.08
N VAL A 308 23.22 -13.59 4.66
CA VAL A 308 21.95 -13.54 3.95
C VAL A 308 21.17 -12.30 4.39
N ALA A 309 20.64 -11.56 3.42
CA ALA A 309 19.60 -10.58 3.64
C ALA A 309 18.30 -11.10 3.02
N LEU A 310 17.25 -11.21 3.81
CA LEU A 310 15.91 -11.63 3.40
C LEU A 310 14.96 -10.44 3.48
N LEU A 311 14.21 -10.20 2.43
CA LEU A 311 13.09 -9.26 2.38
C LEU A 311 11.83 -10.03 1.98
N VAL A 312 10.79 -9.96 2.78
CA VAL A 312 9.49 -10.56 2.49
C VAL A 312 8.43 -9.49 2.58
N ASP A 313 7.71 -9.25 1.48
CA ASP A 313 6.67 -8.23 1.37
C ASP A 313 7.16 -6.83 1.78
N THR A 314 8.43 -6.53 1.48
CA THR A 314 9.10 -5.31 1.93
C THR A 314 9.67 -4.50 0.77
N PHE A 315 10.04 -5.12 -0.35
CA PHE A 315 10.67 -4.44 -1.49
C PHE A 315 9.83 -3.28 -2.02
N HIS A 316 8.53 -3.46 -2.09
CA HIS A 316 7.59 -2.44 -2.58
C HIS A 316 7.42 -1.24 -1.62
N HIS A 317 7.85 -1.37 -0.36
CA HIS A 317 7.84 -0.28 0.62
C HIS A 317 9.10 0.59 0.59
N ILE A 318 10.17 0.15 -0.05
CA ILE A 318 11.46 0.85 -0.04
C ILE A 318 11.45 1.96 -1.10
N PRO A 319 11.51 3.25 -0.72
CA PRO A 319 11.79 4.33 -1.65
C PRO A 319 13.25 4.28 -2.10
N ASN A 320 13.61 4.92 -3.21
CA ASN A 320 15.00 5.03 -3.68
C ASN A 320 15.79 3.70 -3.65
N ARG A 321 15.16 2.60 -4.09
CA ARG A 321 15.68 1.23 -3.97
C ARG A 321 17.11 1.05 -4.45
N VAL A 322 17.51 1.69 -5.56
CA VAL A 322 18.89 1.60 -6.07
C VAL A 322 19.89 2.11 -5.03
N ALA A 323 19.60 3.25 -4.40
CA ALA A 323 20.47 3.81 -3.35
C ALA A 323 20.47 2.93 -2.10
N TYR A 324 19.28 2.48 -1.65
CA TYR A 324 19.13 1.59 -0.50
C TYR A 324 19.93 0.28 -0.67
N PHE A 325 19.75 -0.42 -1.79
CA PHE A 325 20.46 -1.68 -2.06
C PHE A 325 21.95 -1.48 -2.29
N THR A 326 22.38 -0.30 -2.81
CA THR A 326 23.80 0.07 -2.88
C THR A 326 24.39 0.19 -1.47
N ALA A 327 23.68 0.80 -0.52
CA ALA A 327 24.10 0.88 0.88
C ALA A 327 24.07 -0.50 1.56
N LEU A 328 23.02 -1.30 1.32
CA LEU A 328 22.92 -2.67 1.83
C LEU A 328 24.08 -3.56 1.36
N LYS A 329 24.52 -3.42 0.11
CA LYS A 329 25.67 -4.19 -0.42
C LYS A 329 26.91 -4.06 0.46
N ALA A 330 27.16 -2.89 1.04
CA ALA A 330 28.30 -2.67 1.93
C ALA A 330 28.18 -3.46 3.26
N ARG A 331 26.97 -3.90 3.60
CA ARG A 331 26.66 -4.70 4.79
C ARG A 331 26.60 -6.21 4.51
N LEU A 332 26.91 -6.64 3.31
CA LEU A 332 26.96 -8.04 2.92
C LEU A 332 28.41 -8.55 2.97
N LYS A 333 28.57 -9.81 3.38
CA LYS A 333 29.85 -10.53 3.29
C LYS A 333 30.15 -10.92 1.84
N PRO A 334 31.40 -11.21 1.47
CA PRO A 334 31.73 -11.83 0.19
C PRO A 334 30.94 -13.14 0.00
N GLY A 335 30.25 -13.29 -1.14
CA GLY A 335 29.42 -14.46 -1.42
C GLY A 335 28.05 -14.48 -0.72
N ALA A 336 27.69 -13.40 -0.02
CA ALA A 336 26.37 -13.25 0.59
C ALA A 336 25.25 -13.25 -0.45
N ARG A 337 24.07 -13.64 -0.01
CA ARG A 337 22.84 -13.71 -0.82
C ARG A 337 21.85 -12.65 -0.36
N LEU A 338 21.19 -12.05 -1.32
CA LEU A 338 20.03 -11.17 -1.13
C LEU A 338 18.80 -11.91 -1.65
N ALA A 339 17.86 -12.25 -0.78
CA ALA A 339 16.63 -12.94 -1.11
C ALA A 339 15.45 -11.96 -1.04
N ILE A 340 14.68 -11.86 -2.12
CA ILE A 340 13.50 -11.01 -2.23
C ILE A 340 12.29 -11.87 -2.52
N ILE A 341 11.30 -11.78 -1.65
CA ILE A 341 9.98 -12.40 -1.81
C ILE A 341 8.96 -11.27 -1.81
N ASP A 342 8.19 -11.16 -2.89
CA ASP A 342 7.16 -10.15 -3.00
C ASP A 342 6.00 -10.61 -3.89
N PHE A 343 4.84 -9.98 -3.76
CA PHE A 343 3.64 -10.37 -4.49
C PHE A 343 3.79 -10.22 -5.99
N ARG A 344 3.34 -11.25 -6.73
CA ARG A 344 3.23 -11.19 -8.18
C ARG A 344 2.07 -10.30 -8.61
N LYS A 345 2.14 -9.73 -9.81
CA LYS A 345 1.06 -8.89 -10.36
C LYS A 345 -0.28 -9.63 -10.49
N ASP A 346 -0.24 -10.92 -10.76
CA ASP A 346 -1.40 -11.81 -10.91
C ASP A 346 -1.88 -12.44 -9.60
N SER A 347 -1.26 -12.12 -8.47
CA SER A 347 -1.71 -12.62 -7.17
C SER A 347 -3.11 -12.08 -6.83
N PRO A 348 -4.03 -12.93 -6.31
CA PRO A 348 -5.35 -12.47 -5.89
C PRO A 348 -5.31 -11.58 -4.64
N GLU A 349 -4.23 -11.61 -3.89
CA GLU A 349 -4.04 -10.86 -2.64
C GLU A 349 -2.69 -10.13 -2.65
N GLY A 350 -2.50 -9.20 -1.73
CA GLY A 350 -1.29 -8.40 -1.59
C GLY A 350 -1.56 -6.91 -1.78
N PRO A 351 -0.51 -6.08 -1.89
CA PRO A 351 -0.67 -4.65 -2.12
C PRO A 351 -1.39 -4.39 -3.47
N PRO A 352 -1.96 -3.21 -3.70
CA PRO A 352 -2.52 -2.84 -4.99
C PRO A 352 -1.56 -3.14 -6.15
N VAL A 353 -2.10 -3.54 -7.31
CA VAL A 353 -1.30 -4.09 -8.45
C VAL A 353 -0.24 -3.10 -8.96
N GLU A 354 -0.52 -1.80 -8.86
CA GLU A 354 0.40 -0.71 -9.22
C GLU A 354 1.69 -0.70 -8.38
N PHE A 355 1.64 -1.19 -7.14
CA PHE A 355 2.80 -1.30 -6.23
C PHE A 355 3.51 -2.66 -6.30
N ARG A 356 3.03 -3.57 -7.16
CA ARG A 356 3.69 -4.85 -7.38
C ARG A 356 4.66 -4.74 -8.54
N PHE A 357 5.80 -5.36 -8.39
CA PHE A 357 6.86 -5.38 -9.39
C PHE A 357 6.83 -6.70 -10.19
N VAL A 358 7.39 -6.68 -11.38
CA VAL A 358 7.74 -7.92 -12.09
C VAL A 358 9.22 -8.23 -11.87
N PRO A 359 9.65 -9.52 -12.00
CA PRO A 359 11.04 -9.92 -11.77
C PRO A 359 12.07 -9.09 -12.53
N ASP A 360 11.77 -8.71 -13.77
CA ASP A 360 12.68 -7.92 -14.62
C ASP A 360 12.89 -6.49 -14.07
N GLN A 361 11.85 -5.86 -13.51
CA GLN A 361 11.98 -4.54 -12.90
C GLN A 361 12.86 -4.60 -11.65
N ILE A 362 12.63 -5.58 -10.77
CA ILE A 362 13.47 -5.80 -9.58
C ILE A 362 14.92 -6.05 -10.00
N SER A 363 15.13 -6.92 -10.99
CA SER A 363 16.47 -7.27 -11.48
C SER A 363 17.19 -6.08 -12.11
N ALA A 364 16.47 -5.20 -12.83
CA ALA A 364 17.04 -3.99 -13.42
C ALA A 364 17.51 -2.98 -12.35
N GLU A 365 16.71 -2.75 -11.30
CA GLU A 365 17.08 -1.86 -10.19
C GLU A 365 18.25 -2.44 -9.38
N LEU A 366 18.21 -3.73 -9.07
CA LEU A 366 19.26 -4.41 -8.34
C LEU A 366 20.57 -4.51 -9.14
N ALA A 367 20.51 -4.63 -10.47
CA ALA A 367 21.69 -4.59 -11.32
C ALA A 367 22.41 -3.25 -11.24
N GLN A 368 21.69 -2.12 -11.13
CA GLN A 368 22.24 -0.80 -10.91
C GLN A 368 22.89 -0.70 -9.52
N ALA A 369 22.32 -1.34 -8.49
CA ALA A 369 22.91 -1.41 -7.16
C ALA A 369 24.12 -2.38 -7.07
N GLY A 370 24.45 -3.11 -8.14
CA GLY A 370 25.59 -4.02 -8.21
C GLY A 370 25.29 -5.44 -7.76
N PHE A 371 24.06 -5.91 -7.96
CA PHE A 371 23.65 -7.30 -7.76
C PHE A 371 23.42 -7.99 -9.10
N VAL A 372 23.42 -9.32 -9.08
CA VAL A 372 23.06 -10.17 -10.21
C VAL A 372 22.17 -11.29 -9.74
N LEU A 373 21.10 -11.58 -10.50
CA LEU A 373 20.19 -12.69 -10.21
C LEU A 373 20.95 -14.02 -10.24
N GLN A 374 20.83 -14.80 -9.18
CA GLN A 374 21.45 -16.11 -9.03
C GLN A 374 20.45 -17.24 -9.29
N SER A 375 19.25 -17.16 -8.70
CA SER A 375 18.21 -18.16 -8.87
C SER A 375 16.82 -17.55 -8.66
N THR A 376 15.83 -18.23 -9.24
CA THR A 376 14.41 -17.97 -9.05
C THR A 376 13.76 -19.24 -8.51
N HIS A 377 12.82 -19.09 -7.60
CA HIS A 377 12.01 -20.17 -7.06
C HIS A 377 10.53 -19.90 -7.36
N ASP A 378 9.83 -20.89 -7.88
CA ASP A 378 8.44 -20.79 -8.38
C ASP A 378 7.41 -21.51 -7.49
N PHE A 379 7.83 -22.00 -6.34
CA PHE A 379 6.97 -22.80 -5.48
C PHE A 379 5.96 -21.99 -4.64
N LEU A 380 6.12 -20.67 -4.57
CA LEU A 380 5.17 -19.80 -3.85
C LEU A 380 3.96 -19.48 -4.73
N PRO A 381 2.73 -19.81 -4.31
CA PRO A 381 1.55 -19.65 -5.16
C PRO A 381 1.18 -18.19 -5.45
N ARG A 382 1.56 -17.26 -4.56
CA ARG A 382 1.15 -15.84 -4.62
C ARG A 382 2.31 -14.88 -4.88
N GLN A 383 3.54 -15.33 -4.66
CA GLN A 383 4.73 -14.47 -4.63
C GLN A 383 5.79 -14.96 -5.60
N MET A 384 6.64 -14.06 -6.04
CA MET A 384 7.92 -14.38 -6.64
C MET A 384 8.96 -14.56 -5.53
N PHE A 385 9.95 -15.40 -5.75
CA PHE A 385 11.09 -15.56 -4.87
C PHE A 385 12.38 -15.53 -5.70
N LEU A 386 13.13 -14.44 -5.54
CA LEU A 386 14.32 -14.12 -6.31
C LEU A 386 15.53 -14.08 -5.37
N VAL A 387 16.62 -14.74 -5.74
CA VAL A 387 17.87 -14.72 -4.98
C VAL A 387 18.96 -14.07 -5.83
N TYR A 388 19.62 -13.10 -5.24
CA TYR A 388 20.70 -12.34 -5.87
C TYR A 388 22.00 -12.52 -5.11
N ARG A 389 23.11 -12.30 -5.80
CA ARG A 389 24.46 -12.15 -5.22
C ARG A 389 25.08 -10.83 -5.62
N VAL A 390 26.06 -10.36 -4.85
CA VAL A 390 26.89 -9.21 -5.25
C VAL A 390 27.69 -9.57 -6.50
N LYS A 391 27.79 -8.64 -7.44
CA LYS A 391 28.63 -8.78 -8.65
C LYS A 391 30.11 -8.90 -8.30
#